data_92a32e0fc08e9fd21bf13f866df0d837
#
_entry.id   92a32e0fc08e9fd21bf13f866df0d837
#
_cell.length_a   1.000
_cell.length_b   1.000
_cell.length_c   1.000
_cell.angle_alpha   90.00
_cell.angle_beta   90.00
_cell.angle_gamma   90.00
#
_symmetry.space_group_name_H-M   'P 1'
#
loop_
_entity.id
_entity.type
_entity.pdbx_description
1 polymer ?
#
loop_
_entity_poly.entity_id
_entity_poly.type
_entity_poly.pdbx_seq_one_letter_code
_entity_poly.pdbx_strand_id
1 'polypeptide(L)'
;EIQMIDMVICNLYPFEVTVSTPEVELADAIENIDIGGPTMIRSAAKNYQDVAVLTSPQQYTSVIVELTENDGYLSSKSRFDFAKAAFTHTALYDKAISNYLNGLDQKNVDMPEVLDLQYKKWQDLRYGENPHQSASFYRASSPSVPCVAWSEQLNGQPLSYNNLLDLEAALEIVRDFSDPT
;
A
#
# COMPACT_ATOMS: atom_id res chain seq x y z
N GLU A 1 22.59 -1.86 -34.45
CA GLU A 1 22.69 -1.31 -33.09
C GLU A 1 21.28 -1.47 -32.40
N ILE A 2 21.29 -1.85 -31.15
CA ILE A 2 20.06 -1.94 -30.35
C ILE A 2 19.83 -0.56 -29.72
N GLN A 3 18.62 -0.01 -29.87
CA GLN A 3 18.26 1.24 -29.21
C GLN A 3 18.16 1.03 -27.69
N MET A 4 18.61 2.01 -26.94
CA MET A 4 18.48 2.00 -25.49
C MET A 4 17.03 2.23 -25.09
N ILE A 5 16.64 1.68 -23.94
CA ILE A 5 15.32 1.87 -23.35
C ILE A 5 15.44 2.91 -22.26
N ASP A 6 14.72 4.02 -22.40
CA ASP A 6 14.74 5.13 -21.43
C ASP A 6 13.67 5.00 -20.36
N MET A 7 12.58 4.28 -20.66
CA MET A 7 11.45 4.14 -19.77
C MET A 7 10.76 2.78 -19.92
N VAL A 8 10.36 2.18 -18.81
CA VAL A 8 9.50 1.00 -18.74
C VAL A 8 8.20 1.39 -18.06
N ILE A 9 7.06 1.13 -18.70
CA ILE A 9 5.73 1.32 -18.15
C ILE A 9 5.08 -0.05 -18.14
N CYS A 10 4.79 -0.57 -16.94
CA CYS A 10 4.26 -1.91 -16.78
C CYS A 10 3.28 -1.96 -15.60
N ASN A 11 2.03 -2.29 -15.90
CA ASN A 11 1.02 -2.61 -14.88
C ASN A 11 0.91 -4.13 -14.79
N LEU A 12 1.02 -4.66 -13.58
CA LEU A 12 0.92 -6.10 -13.33
C LEU A 12 -0.51 -6.62 -13.53
N TYR A 13 -0.66 -7.90 -13.76
CA TYR A 13 -1.95 -8.56 -13.72
C TYR A 13 -2.61 -8.33 -12.36
N PRO A 14 -3.94 -8.09 -12.33
CA PRO A 14 -4.64 -7.72 -11.08
C PRO A 14 -4.93 -8.93 -10.20
N PHE A 15 -3.88 -9.62 -9.72
CA PHE A 15 -3.98 -10.86 -8.95
C PHE A 15 -4.93 -10.73 -7.75
N GLU A 16 -4.81 -9.65 -6.95
CA GLU A 16 -5.68 -9.44 -5.79
C GLU A 16 -7.16 -9.33 -6.17
N VAL A 17 -7.47 -8.70 -7.31
CA VAL A 17 -8.85 -8.62 -7.83
C VAL A 17 -9.34 -10.01 -8.22
N THR A 18 -8.51 -10.78 -8.90
CA THR A 18 -8.85 -12.15 -9.33
C THR A 18 -9.18 -13.02 -8.14
N VAL A 19 -8.32 -13.06 -7.12
CA VAL A 19 -8.52 -13.93 -5.93
C VAL A 19 -9.59 -13.41 -4.97
N SER A 20 -10.02 -12.16 -5.11
CA SER A 20 -11.14 -11.59 -4.36
C SER A 20 -12.51 -11.95 -4.97
N THR A 21 -12.53 -12.53 -6.17
CA THR A 21 -13.77 -12.97 -6.82
C THR A 21 -14.30 -14.21 -6.11
N PRO A 22 -15.59 -14.25 -5.70
CA PRO A 22 -16.16 -15.44 -5.10
C PRO A 22 -16.00 -16.66 -6.01
N GLU A 23 -15.70 -17.81 -5.41
CA GLU A 23 -15.57 -19.11 -6.11
C GLU A 23 -14.49 -19.17 -7.21
N VAL A 24 -13.44 -18.32 -7.13
CA VAL A 24 -12.30 -18.42 -8.04
C VAL A 24 -11.65 -19.79 -7.94
N GLU A 25 -11.46 -20.43 -9.08
CA GLU A 25 -10.72 -21.70 -9.14
C GLU A 25 -9.22 -21.47 -8.94
N LEU A 26 -8.55 -22.41 -8.27
CA LEU A 26 -7.10 -22.29 -8.06
C LEU A 26 -6.32 -22.15 -9.37
N ALA A 27 -6.76 -22.86 -10.42
CA ALA A 27 -6.13 -22.79 -11.74
C ALA A 27 -6.16 -21.35 -12.31
N ASP A 28 -7.30 -20.65 -12.16
CA ASP A 28 -7.46 -19.27 -12.62
C ASP A 28 -6.60 -18.30 -11.81
N ALA A 29 -6.51 -18.51 -10.50
CA ALA A 29 -5.62 -17.72 -9.64
C ALA A 29 -4.14 -17.89 -10.06
N ILE A 30 -3.70 -19.12 -10.31
CA ILE A 30 -2.32 -19.42 -10.77
C ILE A 30 -2.02 -18.78 -12.13
N GLU A 31 -2.95 -18.88 -13.10
CA GLU A 31 -2.78 -18.29 -14.42
C GLU A 31 -2.67 -16.76 -14.38
N ASN A 32 -3.25 -16.12 -13.38
CA ASN A 32 -3.18 -14.67 -13.16
C ASN A 32 -1.94 -14.22 -12.36
N ILE A 33 -0.97 -15.09 -12.12
CA ILE A 33 0.33 -14.71 -11.56
C ILE A 33 1.21 -14.17 -12.69
N ASP A 34 1.50 -12.87 -12.66
CA ASP A 34 2.38 -12.21 -13.63
C ASP A 34 3.86 -12.55 -13.32
N ILE A 35 4.54 -13.17 -14.26
CA ILE A 35 5.96 -13.51 -14.15
C ILE A 35 6.84 -12.46 -14.84
N GLY A 36 6.49 -12.08 -16.04
CA GLY A 36 7.27 -11.17 -16.87
C GLY A 36 7.26 -9.74 -16.38
N GLY A 37 6.10 -9.25 -15.97
CA GLY A 37 5.91 -7.89 -15.45
C GLY A 37 6.81 -7.57 -14.26
N PRO A 38 6.78 -8.33 -13.16
CA PRO A 38 7.68 -8.13 -12.03
C PRO A 38 9.17 -8.18 -12.42
N THR A 39 9.54 -9.06 -13.35
CA THR A 39 10.92 -9.18 -13.82
C THR A 39 11.36 -7.91 -14.55
N MET A 40 10.55 -7.39 -15.47
CA MET A 40 10.85 -6.14 -16.20
C MET A 40 10.89 -4.94 -15.26
N ILE A 41 9.92 -4.82 -14.35
CA ILE A 41 9.85 -3.74 -13.35
C ILE A 41 11.11 -3.73 -12.49
N ARG A 42 11.51 -4.87 -11.94
CA ARG A 42 12.69 -4.99 -11.07
C ARG A 42 14.00 -4.69 -11.81
N SER A 43 14.10 -5.14 -13.07
CA SER A 43 15.26 -4.85 -13.92
C SER A 43 15.40 -3.35 -14.17
N ALA A 44 14.32 -2.68 -14.58
CA ALA A 44 14.30 -1.23 -14.82
C ALA A 44 14.57 -0.45 -13.53
N ALA A 45 13.92 -0.80 -12.42
CA ALA A 45 14.10 -0.15 -11.12
C ALA A 45 15.54 -0.26 -10.61
N LYS A 46 16.21 -1.40 -10.81
CA LYS A 46 17.62 -1.58 -10.47
C LYS A 46 18.53 -0.64 -11.27
N ASN A 47 18.15 -0.32 -12.51
CA ASN A 47 18.87 0.58 -13.40
C ASN A 47 18.29 2.00 -13.41
N TYR A 48 17.75 2.49 -12.29
CA TYR A 48 17.08 3.80 -12.20
C TYR A 48 17.94 5.01 -12.60
N GLN A 49 19.25 4.86 -12.64
CA GLN A 49 20.15 5.92 -13.08
C GLN A 49 19.89 6.30 -14.54
N ASP A 50 19.58 5.31 -15.36
CA ASP A 50 19.40 5.47 -16.80
C ASP A 50 17.96 5.24 -17.26
N VAL A 51 17.16 4.45 -16.51
CA VAL A 51 15.81 4.01 -16.89
C VAL A 51 14.78 4.46 -15.88
N ALA A 52 13.72 5.11 -16.34
CA ALA A 52 12.53 5.37 -15.53
C ALA A 52 11.62 4.14 -15.52
N VAL A 53 10.96 3.85 -14.38
CA VAL A 53 10.01 2.75 -14.29
C VAL A 53 8.69 3.22 -13.68
N LEU A 54 7.60 3.05 -14.40
CA LEU A 54 6.25 3.38 -13.96
C LEU A 54 5.45 2.09 -13.79
N THR A 55 4.80 1.96 -12.63
CA THR A 55 4.05 0.77 -12.25
C THR A 55 2.57 1.04 -12.00
N SER A 56 2.15 2.31 -12.17
CA SER A 56 0.77 2.72 -11.87
C SER A 56 0.34 3.90 -12.74
N PRO A 57 -0.90 3.89 -13.26
CA PRO A 57 -1.47 5.02 -14.01
C PRO A 57 -1.47 6.36 -13.24
N GLN A 58 -1.52 6.30 -11.91
CA GLN A 58 -1.48 7.50 -11.06
C GLN A 58 -0.17 8.30 -11.20
N GLN A 59 0.90 7.66 -11.69
CA GLN A 59 2.19 8.30 -11.94
C GLN A 59 2.24 9.08 -13.26
N TYR A 60 1.33 8.80 -14.22
CA TYR A 60 1.45 9.31 -15.58
C TYR A 60 1.35 10.82 -15.67
N THR A 61 0.43 11.43 -14.95
CA THR A 61 0.24 12.89 -14.99
C THR A 61 1.49 13.64 -14.53
N SER A 62 2.09 13.23 -13.41
CA SER A 62 3.30 13.88 -12.88
C SER A 62 4.50 13.70 -13.82
N VAL A 63 4.60 12.53 -14.43
CA VAL A 63 5.67 12.25 -15.42
C VAL A 63 5.51 13.11 -16.67
N ILE A 64 4.29 13.22 -17.22
CA ILE A 64 4.02 14.05 -18.40
C ILE A 64 4.35 15.52 -18.11
N VAL A 65 3.97 16.02 -16.94
CA VAL A 65 4.30 17.40 -16.53
C VAL A 65 5.81 17.59 -16.48
N GLU A 66 6.55 16.72 -15.78
CA GLU A 66 7.99 16.85 -15.64
C GLU A 66 8.72 16.74 -17.00
N LEU A 67 8.32 15.82 -17.87
CA LEU A 67 8.87 15.71 -19.23
C LEU A 67 8.62 16.96 -20.06
N THR A 68 7.43 17.56 -19.92
CA THR A 68 7.08 18.78 -20.69
C THR A 68 7.87 19.99 -20.19
N GLU A 69 8.09 20.11 -18.88
CA GLU A 69 8.81 21.23 -18.27
C GLU A 69 10.34 21.12 -18.40
N ASN A 70 10.87 19.92 -18.64
CA ASN A 70 12.31 19.64 -18.67
C ASN A 70 12.79 19.08 -20.04
N ASP A 71 12.27 19.57 -21.13
CA ASP A 71 12.71 19.22 -22.50
C ASP A 71 12.78 17.70 -22.77
N GLY A 72 11.85 16.93 -22.19
CA GLY A 72 11.76 15.47 -22.35
C GLY A 72 12.60 14.68 -21.36
N TYR A 73 13.15 15.29 -20.31
CA TYR A 73 13.96 14.60 -19.31
C TYR A 73 13.27 14.46 -17.96
N LEU A 74 13.51 13.32 -17.30
CA LEU A 74 13.16 13.10 -15.90
C LEU A 74 14.37 13.30 -14.99
N SER A 75 14.17 13.93 -13.84
CA SER A 75 15.23 14.12 -12.85
C SER A 75 15.69 12.80 -12.26
N SER A 76 16.93 12.74 -11.79
CA SER A 76 17.45 11.57 -11.05
C SER A 76 16.64 11.29 -9.80
N LYS A 77 16.09 12.34 -9.16
CA LYS A 77 15.23 12.22 -8.00
C LYS A 77 13.94 11.47 -8.36
N SER A 78 13.26 11.86 -9.42
CA SER A 78 12.02 11.24 -9.89
C SER A 78 12.25 9.78 -10.27
N ARG A 79 13.33 9.48 -11.03
CA ARG A 79 13.68 8.09 -11.36
C ARG A 79 13.93 7.24 -10.11
N PHE A 80 14.62 7.79 -9.11
CA PHE A 80 14.84 7.08 -7.84
C PHE A 80 13.56 6.87 -7.06
N ASP A 81 12.67 7.87 -7.02
CA ASP A 81 11.37 7.75 -6.35
C ASP A 81 10.48 6.71 -7.03
N PHE A 82 10.49 6.65 -8.36
CA PHE A 82 9.81 5.59 -9.12
C PHE A 82 10.42 4.20 -8.86
N ALA A 83 11.73 4.09 -8.76
CA ALA A 83 12.38 2.82 -8.42
C ALA A 83 12.00 2.30 -7.05
N LYS A 84 11.92 3.17 -6.04
CA LYS A 84 11.41 2.80 -4.70
C LYS A 84 9.97 2.31 -4.78
N ALA A 85 9.11 3.06 -5.49
CA ALA A 85 7.72 2.67 -5.70
C ALA A 85 7.60 1.31 -6.41
N ALA A 86 8.42 1.07 -7.42
CA ALA A 86 8.46 -0.18 -8.18
C ALA A 86 8.83 -1.38 -7.31
N PHE A 87 9.87 -1.27 -6.48
CA PHE A 87 10.24 -2.33 -5.55
C PHE A 87 9.17 -2.57 -4.48
N THR A 88 8.55 -1.51 -3.98
CA THR A 88 7.40 -1.64 -3.06
C THR A 88 6.25 -2.36 -3.74
N HIS A 89 5.92 -2.01 -4.98
CA HIS A 89 4.84 -2.61 -5.74
C HIS A 89 5.04 -4.11 -5.96
N THR A 90 6.25 -4.52 -6.41
CA THR A 90 6.54 -5.94 -6.62
C THR A 90 6.59 -6.73 -5.31
N ALA A 91 7.06 -6.14 -4.21
CA ALA A 91 7.05 -6.79 -2.90
C ALA A 91 5.62 -7.03 -2.38
N LEU A 92 4.71 -6.06 -2.57
CA LEU A 92 3.29 -6.21 -2.21
C LEU A 92 2.59 -7.25 -3.09
N TYR A 93 2.92 -7.28 -4.38
CA TYR A 93 2.40 -8.25 -5.33
C TYR A 93 2.79 -9.69 -4.94
N ASP A 94 4.09 -9.95 -4.71
CA ASP A 94 4.58 -11.26 -4.27
C ASP A 94 3.97 -11.66 -2.92
N LYS A 95 3.78 -10.70 -2.04
CA LYS A 95 3.14 -10.93 -0.75
C LYS A 95 1.68 -11.36 -0.89
N ALA A 96 0.92 -10.71 -1.78
CA ALA A 96 -0.48 -11.08 -2.03
C ALA A 96 -0.57 -12.52 -2.53
N ILE A 97 0.32 -12.92 -3.45
CA ILE A 97 0.41 -14.31 -3.94
C ILE A 97 0.75 -15.27 -2.81
N SER A 98 1.79 -14.96 -2.02
CA SER A 98 2.23 -15.78 -0.89
C SER A 98 1.12 -15.98 0.14
N ASN A 99 0.40 -14.90 0.49
CA ASN A 99 -0.71 -14.96 1.44
C ASN A 99 -1.86 -15.82 0.91
N TYR A 100 -2.21 -15.68 -0.36
CA TYR A 100 -3.25 -16.50 -0.97
C TYR A 100 -2.90 -17.99 -0.94
N LEU A 101 -1.70 -18.35 -1.42
CA LEU A 101 -1.25 -19.74 -1.49
C LEU A 101 -1.14 -20.37 -0.09
N ASN A 102 -0.56 -19.68 0.87
CA ASN A 102 -0.49 -20.14 2.26
C ASN A 102 -1.87 -20.30 2.90
N GLY A 103 -2.82 -19.43 2.54
CA GLY A 103 -4.20 -19.50 3.03
C GLY A 103 -4.96 -20.77 2.57
N LEU A 104 -4.59 -21.37 1.44
CA LEU A 104 -5.22 -22.59 0.94
C LEU A 104 -4.98 -23.80 1.88
N ASP A 105 -3.82 -23.86 2.51
CA ASP A 105 -3.44 -24.96 3.42
C ASP A 105 -3.91 -24.74 4.87
N GLN A 106 -4.25 -23.50 5.22
CA GLN A 106 -4.48 -23.09 6.62
C GLN A 106 -5.93 -23.24 7.12
N LYS A 107 -6.77 -24.05 6.49
CA LYS A 107 -8.19 -24.21 6.91
C LYS A 107 -8.41 -24.57 8.39
N ASN A 108 -7.34 -24.85 9.17
CA ASN A 108 -7.41 -25.25 10.58
C ASN A 108 -6.24 -24.73 11.46
N VAL A 109 -5.51 -23.70 11.06
CA VAL A 109 -4.40 -23.17 11.89
C VAL A 109 -4.84 -21.87 12.54
N ASP A 110 -5.19 -21.91 13.85
CA ASP A 110 -5.57 -20.74 14.62
C ASP A 110 -4.42 -19.73 14.80
N MET A 111 -3.16 -20.19 14.68
CA MET A 111 -1.96 -19.39 14.90
C MET A 111 -0.92 -19.63 13.80
N PRO A 112 -0.65 -18.66 12.91
CA PRO A 112 0.37 -18.80 11.88
C PRO A 112 1.79 -18.74 12.50
N GLU A 113 2.77 -19.45 11.90
CA GLU A 113 4.18 -19.35 12.32
C GLU A 113 4.76 -17.95 12.12
N VAL A 114 4.27 -17.22 11.11
CA VAL A 114 4.67 -15.83 10.82
C VAL A 114 3.42 -14.96 10.79
N LEU A 115 3.32 -14.03 11.75
CA LEU A 115 2.29 -13.01 11.76
C LEU A 115 2.80 -11.76 11.03
N ASP A 116 2.19 -11.46 9.90
CA ASP A 116 2.54 -10.29 9.09
C ASP A 116 1.42 -9.24 9.14
N LEU A 117 1.68 -8.14 9.85
CA LEU A 117 0.74 -7.05 10.03
C LEU A 117 1.12 -5.86 9.13
N GLN A 118 0.16 -5.40 8.33
CA GLN A 118 0.32 -4.23 7.48
C GLN A 118 -0.59 -3.09 7.92
N TYR A 119 0.04 -1.93 8.11
CA TYR A 119 -0.65 -0.70 8.42
C TYR A 119 -0.18 0.42 7.49
N LYS A 120 -1.11 1.15 6.92
CA LYS A 120 -0.82 2.32 6.10
C LYS A 120 -0.85 3.58 6.96
N LYS A 121 0.20 4.41 6.83
CA LYS A 121 0.21 5.72 7.48
C LYS A 121 -1.00 6.52 7.01
N TRP A 122 -1.80 6.97 7.97
CA TRP A 122 -2.98 7.79 7.71
C TRP A 122 -2.67 9.28 7.83
N GLN A 123 -2.08 9.67 8.97
CA GLN A 123 -1.72 11.07 9.23
C GLN A 123 -0.58 11.17 10.25
N ASP A 124 0.10 12.32 10.23
CA ASP A 124 0.95 12.73 11.33
C ASP A 124 0.10 13.30 12.46
N LEU A 125 0.46 12.99 13.68
CA LEU A 125 -0.18 13.52 14.86
C LEU A 125 0.54 14.78 15.34
N ARG A 126 -0.18 15.63 16.06
CA ARG A 126 0.36 16.87 16.59
C ARG A 126 1.55 16.63 17.54
N TYR A 127 1.49 15.59 18.36
CA TYR A 127 2.56 15.05 19.22
C TYR A 127 2.18 13.63 19.69
N GLY A 128 3.13 12.92 20.29
CA GLY A 128 2.93 11.60 20.87
C GLY A 128 2.25 11.63 22.23
N GLU A 129 2.65 10.74 23.15
CA GLU A 129 2.17 10.75 24.53
C GLU A 129 2.59 12.03 25.25
N ASN A 130 3.83 12.49 24.98
CA ASN A 130 4.37 13.74 25.53
C ASN A 130 4.60 14.78 24.41
N PRO A 131 4.53 16.10 24.72
CA PRO A 131 4.60 17.17 23.72
C PRO A 131 5.85 17.21 22.86
N HIS A 132 6.96 16.67 23.35
CA HIS A 132 8.24 16.62 22.63
C HIS A 132 8.40 15.42 21.69
N GLN A 133 7.45 14.48 21.70
CA GLN A 133 7.50 13.27 20.90
C GLN A 133 6.81 13.48 19.55
N SER A 134 7.40 12.98 18.47
CA SER A 134 6.73 12.83 17.17
C SER A 134 5.88 11.56 17.17
N ALA A 135 4.73 11.61 16.52
CA ALA A 135 3.86 10.46 16.36
C ALA A 135 3.15 10.47 15.00
N SER A 136 2.82 9.29 14.53
CA SER A 136 2.03 9.10 13.31
C SER A 136 0.98 8.04 13.56
N PHE A 137 -0.17 8.21 12.93
CA PHE A 137 -1.28 7.28 13.02
C PHE A 137 -1.31 6.38 11.79
N TYR A 138 -1.40 5.08 12.03
CA TYR A 138 -1.46 4.05 11.00
C TYR A 138 -2.76 3.28 11.14
N ARG A 139 -3.32 2.82 10.03
CA ARG A 139 -4.51 1.98 10.02
C ARG A 139 -4.36 0.77 9.10
N ALA A 140 -5.10 -0.29 9.39
CA ALA A 140 -5.23 -1.47 8.54
C ALA A 140 -5.91 -1.11 7.20
N SER A 141 -5.90 -2.00 6.22
CA SER A 141 -6.52 -1.75 4.91
C SER A 141 -8.06 -1.71 4.98
N SER A 142 -8.66 -2.41 5.92
CA SER A 142 -10.11 -2.42 6.15
C SER A 142 -10.42 -2.54 7.63
N PRO A 143 -11.51 -1.92 8.13
CA PRO A 143 -11.93 -2.09 9.51
C PRO A 143 -12.56 -3.47 9.70
N SER A 144 -12.20 -4.14 10.80
CA SER A 144 -12.93 -5.33 11.26
C SER A 144 -14.19 -4.94 12.03
N VAL A 145 -14.13 -3.80 12.72
CA VAL A 145 -15.23 -3.17 13.47
C VAL A 145 -15.14 -1.66 13.33
N PRO A 146 -16.22 -0.91 13.48
CA PRO A 146 -16.16 0.55 13.57
C PRO A 146 -15.19 0.97 14.69
N CYS A 147 -14.25 1.86 14.44
CA CYS A 147 -13.24 2.33 15.39
C CYS A 147 -12.78 3.74 15.00
N VAL A 148 -12.11 4.44 15.90
CA VAL A 148 -11.61 5.80 15.67
C VAL A 148 -10.67 5.87 14.47
N ALA A 149 -9.94 4.80 14.17
CA ALA A 149 -9.06 4.75 12.99
C ALA A 149 -9.80 4.96 11.66
N TRP A 150 -11.09 4.71 11.58
CA TRP A 150 -11.93 4.86 10.39
C TRP A 150 -12.96 5.98 10.51
N SER A 151 -12.86 6.78 11.56
CA SER A 151 -13.69 7.98 11.72
C SER A 151 -13.18 9.11 10.82
N GLU A 152 -14.06 10.05 10.53
CA GLU A 152 -13.74 11.29 9.84
C GLU A 152 -13.75 12.45 10.84
N GLN A 153 -12.65 13.20 10.90
CA GLN A 153 -12.60 14.41 11.71
C GLN A 153 -13.25 15.57 10.93
N LEU A 154 -14.44 15.98 11.33
CA LEU A 154 -15.21 17.03 10.65
C LEU A 154 -14.73 18.44 11.03
N ASN A 155 -14.14 18.62 12.21
CA ASN A 155 -13.72 19.92 12.72
C ASN A 155 -12.65 19.79 13.80
N GLY A 156 -12.01 20.89 14.17
CA GLY A 156 -11.05 20.98 15.27
C GLY A 156 -9.59 20.95 14.82
N GLN A 157 -8.70 20.91 15.80
CA GLN A 157 -7.25 20.86 15.61
C GLN A 157 -6.78 19.44 15.24
N PRO A 158 -5.60 19.31 14.59
CA PRO A 158 -4.99 18.00 14.41
C PRO A 158 -4.88 17.24 15.74
N LEU A 159 -5.19 15.94 15.69
CA LEU A 159 -5.22 15.11 16.89
C LEU A 159 -3.81 14.82 17.42
N SER A 160 -3.71 14.58 18.72
CA SER A 160 -2.53 13.99 19.37
C SER A 160 -2.77 12.50 19.66
N TYR A 161 -1.71 11.82 20.08
CA TYR A 161 -1.81 10.43 20.55
C TYR A 161 -2.89 10.28 21.65
N ASN A 162 -2.85 11.16 22.67
CA ASN A 162 -3.80 11.12 23.79
C ASN A 162 -5.24 11.33 23.31
N ASN A 163 -5.47 12.23 22.34
CA ASN A 163 -6.82 12.42 21.81
C ASN A 163 -7.36 11.15 21.16
N LEU A 164 -6.55 10.40 20.40
CA LEU A 164 -6.96 9.14 19.80
C LEU A 164 -7.25 8.09 20.84
N LEU A 165 -6.42 8.00 21.88
CA LEU A 165 -6.61 7.06 22.99
C LEU A 165 -7.92 7.33 23.75
N ASP A 166 -8.16 8.61 24.08
CA ASP A 166 -9.39 9.02 24.77
C ASP A 166 -10.64 8.79 23.92
N LEU A 167 -10.57 9.08 22.62
CA LEU A 167 -11.69 8.85 21.70
C LEU A 167 -12.03 7.36 21.54
N GLU A 168 -11.02 6.49 21.44
CA GLU A 168 -11.25 5.04 21.34
C GLU A 168 -11.85 4.50 22.64
N ALA A 169 -11.30 4.91 23.80
CA ALA A 169 -11.84 4.51 25.10
C ALA A 169 -13.30 4.96 25.29
N ALA A 170 -13.62 6.20 24.89
CA ALA A 170 -14.99 6.70 24.95
C ALA A 170 -15.94 5.92 24.02
N LEU A 171 -15.47 5.59 22.80
CA LEU A 171 -16.24 4.81 21.85
C LEU A 171 -16.51 3.39 22.38
N GLU A 172 -15.52 2.74 22.97
CA GLU A 172 -15.67 1.40 23.56
C GLU A 172 -16.67 1.40 24.70
N ILE A 173 -16.60 2.40 25.60
CA ILE A 173 -17.58 2.54 26.72
C ILE A 173 -19.00 2.68 26.17
N VAL A 174 -19.22 3.57 25.18
CA VAL A 174 -20.57 3.80 24.64
C VAL A 174 -21.15 2.56 23.97
N ARG A 175 -20.32 1.73 23.38
CA ARG A 175 -20.75 0.49 22.70
C ARG A 175 -21.30 -0.57 23.64
N ASP A 176 -20.93 -0.54 24.91
CA ASP A 176 -21.42 -1.50 25.90
C ASP A 176 -22.87 -1.23 26.33
N PHE A 177 -23.42 -0.08 25.91
CA PHE A 177 -24.81 0.27 26.22
C PHE A 177 -25.71 0.01 25.01
N SER A 178 -26.85 -0.65 25.25
CA SER A 178 -27.86 -0.93 24.21
C SER A 178 -28.78 0.26 23.94
N ASP A 179 -28.93 1.15 24.91
CA ASP A 179 -29.75 2.36 24.80
C ASP A 179 -28.88 3.62 24.73
N PRO A 180 -29.34 4.68 24.02
CA PRO A 180 -28.62 5.95 23.98
C PRO A 180 -28.46 6.53 25.39
N THR A 181 -27.25 6.83 25.81
CA THR A 181 -26.89 7.46 27.09
C THR A 181 -26.48 8.91 26.92
#